data_d982cec362efe5d743d2675be18926e0
#
_entry.id   d982cec362efe5d743d2675be18926e0
#
_cell.length_a   1.000
_cell.length_b   1.000
_cell.length_c   1.000
_cell.angle_alpha   90.00
_cell.angle_beta   90.00
_cell.angle_gamma   90.00
#
_symmetry.space_group_name_H-M   'P 1'
#
loop_
_entity.id
_entity.type
_entity.pdbx_description
1 polymer ?
#
loop_
_entity_poly.entity_id
_entity_poly.type
_entity_poly.pdbx_seq_one_letter_code
_entity_poly.pdbx_strand_id
1 'polypeptide(L)'
;IAYGVLGIFIFLCIWYAATKFTSLGKVMPDPVTVIACFCKAFVVPIGTHSMIMHILISLRRLLIPYAFGGVLGVLVGVVMGWYKIADSILMPYIQMFRPIPPIAWIPLSIVWFGFGEGSKYFLIFLACFFTIALTTYNGVHSVDETLVRAARMLGAKDNQLFTSIVLPTTVPYIFSGLQVALGSAWAT
;
A
#
# COMPACT_ATOMS: atom_id res chain seq x y z
N ILE A 1 9.98 13.58 -23.72
CA ILE A 1 9.16 12.47 -24.27
C ILE A 1 9.98 11.66 -25.26
N ALA A 2 10.68 12.27 -26.26
CA ALA A 2 11.47 11.55 -27.27
C ALA A 2 12.56 10.63 -26.67
N TYR A 3 13.31 11.10 -25.68
CA TYR A 3 14.34 10.29 -25.02
C TYR A 3 13.76 9.10 -24.22
N GLY A 4 12.55 9.24 -23.66
CA GLY A 4 11.88 8.14 -22.97
C GLY A 4 11.45 7.04 -23.93
N VAL A 5 10.88 7.42 -25.08
CA VAL A 5 10.48 6.45 -26.12
C VAL A 5 11.71 5.72 -26.69
N LEU A 6 12.81 6.46 -26.95
CA LEU A 6 14.06 5.87 -27.40
C LEU A 6 14.63 4.88 -26.38
N GLY A 7 14.58 5.20 -25.08
CA GLY A 7 15.03 4.30 -24.01
C GLY A 7 14.23 3.00 -23.98
N ILE A 8 12.88 3.08 -24.08
CA ILE A 8 12.02 1.89 -24.14
C ILE A 8 12.34 1.05 -25.38
N PHE A 9 12.53 1.68 -26.53
CA PHE A 9 12.86 0.98 -27.77
C PHE A 9 14.20 0.24 -27.67
N ILE A 10 15.24 0.90 -27.16
CA ILE A 10 16.55 0.29 -26.92
C ILE A 10 16.44 -0.91 -25.97
N PHE A 11 15.69 -0.76 -24.86
CA PHE A 11 15.45 -1.84 -23.92
C PHE A 11 14.78 -3.06 -24.58
N LEU A 12 13.75 -2.83 -25.39
CA LEU A 12 13.06 -3.91 -26.11
C LEU A 12 13.97 -4.61 -27.12
N CYS A 13 14.84 -3.85 -27.83
CA CYS A 13 15.81 -4.42 -28.75
C CYS A 13 16.85 -5.27 -28.02
N ILE A 14 17.36 -4.81 -26.88
CA ILE A 14 18.31 -5.57 -26.06
C ILE A 14 17.65 -6.85 -25.54
N TRP A 15 16.42 -6.76 -25.01
CA TRP A 15 15.67 -7.92 -24.54
C TRP A 15 15.44 -8.94 -25.67
N TYR A 16 15.00 -8.50 -26.86
CA TYR A 16 14.80 -9.36 -28.01
C TYR A 16 16.11 -10.03 -28.45
N ALA A 17 17.21 -9.28 -28.53
CA ALA A 17 18.52 -9.82 -28.88
C ALA A 17 19.02 -10.82 -27.83
N ALA A 18 18.88 -10.52 -26.55
CA ALA A 18 19.27 -11.40 -25.45
C ALA A 18 18.52 -12.74 -25.49
N THR A 19 17.22 -12.73 -25.80
CA THR A 19 16.44 -13.97 -25.88
C THR A 19 16.70 -14.78 -27.13
N LYS A 20 17.08 -14.14 -28.25
CA LYS A 20 17.38 -14.86 -29.53
C LYS A 20 18.81 -15.39 -29.62
N PHE A 21 19.79 -14.64 -29.08
CA PHE A 21 21.21 -14.96 -29.28
C PHE A 21 21.87 -15.61 -28.05
N THR A 22 21.16 -15.75 -26.93
CA THR A 22 21.68 -16.38 -25.70
C THR A 22 20.78 -17.52 -25.23
N SER A 23 21.29 -18.33 -24.30
CA SER A 23 20.52 -19.40 -23.64
C SER A 23 19.33 -18.87 -22.79
N LEU A 24 19.22 -17.55 -22.60
CA LEU A 24 18.11 -16.91 -21.92
C LEU A 24 16.76 -17.18 -22.61
N GLY A 25 16.73 -17.37 -23.93
CA GLY A 25 15.50 -17.72 -24.65
C GLY A 25 14.84 -19.04 -24.24
N LYS A 26 15.58 -19.92 -23.51
CA LYS A 26 15.01 -21.16 -22.95
C LYS A 26 14.19 -20.91 -21.65
N VAL A 27 14.48 -19.85 -20.95
CA VAL A 27 13.88 -19.53 -19.65
C VAL A 27 12.92 -18.33 -19.75
N MET A 28 13.19 -17.41 -20.67
CA MET A 28 12.45 -16.15 -20.81
C MET A 28 11.97 -15.99 -22.26
N PRO A 29 10.65 -15.82 -22.49
CA PRO A 29 10.12 -15.59 -23.83
C PRO A 29 10.55 -14.22 -24.37
N ASP A 30 10.59 -14.09 -25.69
CA ASP A 30 10.87 -12.84 -26.40
C ASP A 30 9.69 -11.85 -26.26
N PRO A 31 9.93 -10.53 -26.36
CA PRO A 31 8.90 -9.51 -26.15
C PRO A 31 7.71 -9.64 -27.12
N VAL A 32 7.94 -10.13 -28.34
CA VAL A 32 6.87 -10.33 -29.34
C VAL A 32 5.92 -11.44 -28.88
N THR A 33 6.47 -12.56 -28.43
CA THR A 33 5.68 -13.68 -27.87
C THR A 33 4.90 -13.26 -26.63
N VAL A 34 5.51 -12.45 -25.74
CA VAL A 34 4.83 -11.92 -24.53
C VAL A 34 3.63 -11.06 -24.93
N ILE A 35 3.80 -10.12 -25.86
CA ILE A 35 2.68 -9.27 -26.33
C ILE A 35 1.59 -10.12 -27.00
N ALA A 36 1.97 -11.08 -27.84
CA ALA A 36 1.01 -11.96 -28.50
C ALA A 36 0.22 -12.82 -27.48
N CYS A 37 0.90 -13.37 -26.46
CA CYS A 37 0.24 -14.09 -25.36
C CYS A 37 -0.67 -13.21 -24.55
N PHE A 38 -0.26 -11.97 -24.25
CA PHE A 38 -1.07 -10.99 -23.54
C PHE A 38 -2.36 -10.66 -24.30
N CYS A 39 -2.26 -10.38 -25.60
CA CYS A 39 -3.45 -10.13 -26.43
C CYS A 39 -4.36 -11.37 -26.52
N LYS A 40 -3.81 -12.56 -26.63
CA LYS A 40 -4.59 -13.81 -26.64
C LYS A 40 -5.31 -14.06 -25.32
N ALA A 41 -4.73 -13.66 -24.18
CA ALA A 41 -5.31 -13.84 -22.86
C ALA A 41 -6.65 -13.11 -22.66
N PHE A 42 -6.91 -12.04 -23.42
CA PHE A 42 -8.21 -11.36 -23.42
C PHE A 42 -9.31 -12.12 -24.16
N VAL A 43 -8.94 -12.96 -25.12
CA VAL A 43 -9.89 -13.71 -25.97
C VAL A 43 -10.04 -15.15 -25.50
N VAL A 44 -8.94 -15.76 -25.09
CA VAL A 44 -8.90 -17.18 -24.64
C VAL A 44 -8.81 -17.21 -23.13
N PRO A 45 -9.72 -17.93 -22.43
CA PRO A 45 -9.66 -18.08 -20.98
C PRO A 45 -8.34 -18.70 -20.52
N ILE A 46 -7.75 -18.16 -19.45
CA ILE A 46 -6.58 -18.71 -18.78
C ILE A 46 -7.06 -19.65 -17.68
N GLY A 47 -6.96 -20.96 -17.88
CA GLY A 47 -7.51 -21.94 -16.95
C GLY A 47 -9.05 -21.90 -16.93
N THR A 48 -9.64 -21.66 -15.77
CA THR A 48 -11.11 -21.67 -15.58
C THR A 48 -11.78 -20.31 -15.79
N HIS A 49 -11.02 -19.22 -15.92
CA HIS A 49 -11.55 -17.84 -15.89
C HIS A 49 -10.97 -16.98 -17.01
N SER A 50 -11.76 -16.01 -17.46
CA SER A 50 -11.27 -14.98 -18.41
C SER A 50 -10.27 -14.04 -17.70
N MET A 51 -9.41 -13.37 -18.48
CA MET A 51 -8.44 -12.39 -17.96
C MET A 51 -9.10 -11.30 -17.11
N ILE A 52 -10.27 -10.82 -17.54
CA ILE A 52 -11.04 -9.81 -16.81
C ILE A 52 -11.44 -10.33 -15.41
N MET A 53 -11.87 -11.60 -15.32
CA MET A 53 -12.25 -12.19 -14.04
C MET A 53 -11.05 -12.34 -13.11
N HIS A 54 -9.88 -12.70 -13.62
CA HIS A 54 -8.64 -12.72 -12.84
C HIS A 54 -8.26 -11.35 -12.31
N ILE A 55 -8.41 -10.29 -13.13
CA ILE A 55 -8.18 -8.90 -12.69
C ILE A 55 -9.16 -8.52 -11.57
N LEU A 56 -10.44 -8.79 -11.72
CA LEU A 56 -11.46 -8.46 -10.72
C LEU A 56 -11.22 -9.19 -9.39
N ILE A 57 -10.87 -10.47 -9.44
CA ILE A 57 -10.53 -11.25 -8.25
C ILE A 57 -9.31 -10.65 -7.54
N SER A 58 -8.26 -10.28 -8.30
CA SER A 58 -7.05 -9.68 -7.76
C SER A 58 -7.33 -8.29 -7.15
N LEU A 59 -8.12 -7.46 -7.82
CA LEU A 59 -8.54 -6.16 -7.29
C LEU A 59 -9.37 -6.30 -6.02
N ARG A 60 -10.32 -7.23 -5.98
CA ARG A 60 -11.11 -7.49 -4.77
C ARG A 60 -10.22 -7.93 -3.61
N ARG A 61 -9.28 -8.83 -3.87
CA ARG A 61 -8.32 -9.34 -2.88
C ARG A 61 -7.45 -8.22 -2.31
N LEU A 62 -7.09 -7.24 -3.13
CA LEU A 62 -6.31 -6.08 -2.72
C LEU A 62 -7.16 -5.05 -1.97
N LEU A 63 -8.27 -4.63 -2.57
CA LEU A 63 -9.05 -3.46 -2.11
C LEU A 63 -9.76 -3.69 -0.78
N ILE A 64 -10.25 -4.90 -0.52
CA ILE A 64 -10.96 -5.19 0.73
C ILE A 64 -10.04 -5.00 1.95
N PRO A 65 -8.90 -5.72 2.09
CA PRO A 65 -8.03 -5.54 3.25
C PRO A 65 -7.34 -4.16 3.27
N TYR A 66 -7.10 -3.56 2.10
CA TYR A 66 -6.59 -2.19 2.00
C TYR A 66 -7.58 -1.17 2.58
N ALA A 67 -8.87 -1.27 2.27
CA ALA A 67 -9.89 -0.38 2.84
C ALA A 67 -10.00 -0.55 4.36
N PHE A 68 -10.03 -1.79 4.86
CA PHE A 68 -10.04 -2.05 6.30
C PHE A 68 -8.76 -1.53 6.99
N GLY A 69 -7.59 -1.82 6.44
CA GLY A 69 -6.31 -1.33 6.93
C GLY A 69 -6.21 0.19 6.88
N GLY A 70 -6.77 0.80 5.83
CA GLY A 70 -6.86 2.25 5.66
C GLY A 70 -7.70 2.91 6.74
N VAL A 71 -8.94 2.46 6.90
CA VAL A 71 -9.86 3.03 7.90
C VAL A 71 -9.30 2.88 9.30
N LEU A 72 -8.89 1.67 9.68
CA LEU A 72 -8.35 1.42 11.02
C LEU A 72 -7.00 2.11 11.24
N GLY A 73 -6.13 2.16 10.22
CA GLY A 73 -4.85 2.85 10.29
C GLY A 73 -5.02 4.35 10.51
N VAL A 74 -5.94 5.00 9.77
CA VAL A 74 -6.25 6.42 9.97
C VAL A 74 -6.82 6.66 11.37
N LEU A 75 -7.80 5.87 11.80
CA LEU A 75 -8.41 6.03 13.13
C LEU A 75 -7.36 5.87 14.23
N VAL A 76 -6.58 4.82 14.20
CA VAL A 76 -5.53 4.58 15.20
C VAL A 76 -4.46 5.67 15.15
N GLY A 77 -4.01 6.07 13.96
CA GLY A 77 -3.01 7.12 13.78
C GLY A 77 -3.46 8.48 14.33
N VAL A 78 -4.73 8.86 14.06
CA VAL A 78 -5.32 10.09 14.61
C VAL A 78 -5.45 10.02 16.13
N VAL A 79 -5.98 8.91 16.67
CA VAL A 79 -6.15 8.72 18.12
C VAL A 79 -4.81 8.78 18.86
N MET A 80 -3.79 8.11 18.32
CA MET A 80 -2.44 8.15 18.88
C MET A 80 -1.83 9.55 18.79
N GLY A 81 -1.98 10.22 17.66
CA GLY A 81 -1.43 11.55 17.47
C GLY A 81 -2.09 12.62 18.36
N TRP A 82 -3.37 12.45 18.68
CA TRP A 82 -4.12 13.42 19.50
C TRP A 82 -4.06 13.14 21.01
N TYR A 83 -4.12 11.86 21.41
CA TYR A 83 -4.16 11.47 22.83
C TYR A 83 -2.82 10.88 23.28
N LYS A 84 -2.10 11.58 24.17
CA LYS A 84 -0.82 11.13 24.74
C LYS A 84 -0.87 9.74 25.39
N ILE A 85 -2.01 9.40 26.02
CA ILE A 85 -2.21 8.09 26.64
C ILE A 85 -2.23 6.99 25.57
N ALA A 86 -2.98 7.22 24.48
CA ALA A 86 -3.05 6.29 23.37
C ALA A 86 -1.68 6.12 22.67
N ASP A 87 -0.96 7.21 22.50
CA ASP A 87 0.41 7.19 21.99
C ASP A 87 1.33 6.32 22.86
N SER A 88 1.37 6.57 24.15
CA SER A 88 2.22 5.82 25.11
C SER A 88 1.91 4.33 25.14
N ILE A 89 0.66 3.94 24.90
CA ILE A 89 0.24 2.52 24.89
C ILE A 89 0.50 1.86 23.53
N LEU A 90 0.09 2.50 22.44
CA LEU A 90 0.04 1.87 21.13
C LEU A 90 1.36 2.00 20.33
N MET A 91 2.10 3.09 20.53
CA MET A 91 3.36 3.33 19.80
C MET A 91 4.40 2.20 19.97
N PRO A 92 4.64 1.67 21.19
CA PRO A 92 5.58 0.55 21.36
C PRO A 92 5.19 -0.68 20.52
N TYR A 93 3.91 -1.01 20.46
CA TYR A 93 3.43 -2.14 19.64
C TYR A 93 3.62 -1.88 18.14
N ILE A 94 3.26 -0.69 17.67
CA ILE A 94 3.45 -0.33 16.26
C ILE A 94 4.93 -0.39 15.88
N GLN A 95 5.82 0.15 16.72
CA GLN A 95 7.26 0.11 16.48
C GLN A 95 7.85 -1.30 16.53
N MET A 96 7.28 -2.19 17.33
CA MET A 96 7.71 -3.58 17.43
C MET A 96 7.28 -4.41 16.19
N PHE A 97 6.06 -4.23 15.72
CA PHE A 97 5.53 -5.05 14.63
C PHE A 97 5.83 -4.50 13.23
N ARG A 98 5.95 -3.18 13.05
CA ARG A 98 6.22 -2.53 11.77
C ARG A 98 7.48 -3.02 11.05
N PRO A 99 8.63 -3.24 11.72
CA PRO A 99 9.85 -3.69 11.04
C PRO A 99 9.75 -5.10 10.48
N ILE A 100 8.77 -5.89 10.91
CA ILE A 100 8.61 -7.28 10.46
C ILE A 100 7.99 -7.27 9.05
N PRO A 101 8.71 -7.74 8.02
CA PRO A 101 8.17 -7.79 6.66
C PRO A 101 6.88 -8.63 6.62
N PRO A 102 5.85 -8.23 5.85
CA PRO A 102 4.60 -8.99 5.74
C PRO A 102 4.80 -10.46 5.36
N ILE A 103 5.82 -10.76 4.54
CA ILE A 103 6.16 -12.13 4.13
C ILE A 103 6.55 -13.04 5.33
N ALA A 104 7.12 -12.46 6.39
CA ALA A 104 7.49 -13.24 7.58
C ALA A 104 6.26 -13.73 8.38
N TRP A 105 5.10 -13.11 8.17
CA TRP A 105 3.84 -13.50 8.79
C TRP A 105 3.12 -14.65 8.07
N ILE A 106 3.62 -15.10 6.90
CA ILE A 106 2.97 -16.16 6.11
C ILE A 106 2.73 -17.43 6.93
N PRO A 107 3.72 -18.03 7.64
CA PRO A 107 3.48 -19.24 8.39
C PRO A 107 2.40 -19.07 9.45
N LEU A 108 2.43 -17.95 10.18
CA LEU A 108 1.45 -17.65 11.22
C LEU A 108 0.05 -17.39 10.64
N SER A 109 -0.03 -16.70 9.52
CA SER A 109 -1.29 -16.45 8.83
C SER A 109 -1.95 -17.73 8.35
N ILE A 110 -1.15 -18.70 7.89
CA ILE A 110 -1.67 -20.01 7.48
C ILE A 110 -2.18 -20.81 8.68
N VAL A 111 -1.49 -20.76 9.81
CA VAL A 111 -1.94 -21.43 11.04
C VAL A 111 -3.27 -20.85 11.54
N TRP A 112 -3.45 -19.53 11.47
CA TRP A 112 -4.66 -18.87 11.98
C TRP A 112 -5.84 -18.93 11.00
N PHE A 113 -5.60 -18.74 9.72
CA PHE A 113 -6.65 -18.57 8.70
C PHE A 113 -6.68 -19.69 7.65
N GLY A 114 -5.76 -20.66 7.72
CA GLY A 114 -5.64 -21.75 6.77
C GLY A 114 -5.06 -21.32 5.41
N PHE A 115 -4.98 -22.27 4.48
CA PHE A 115 -4.62 -22.00 3.09
C PHE A 115 -5.83 -21.43 2.35
N GLY A 116 -5.94 -20.10 2.26
CA GLY A 116 -7.08 -19.48 1.60
C GLY A 116 -6.95 -17.96 1.44
N GLU A 117 -8.08 -17.33 1.15
CA GLU A 117 -8.15 -15.87 0.98
C GLU A 117 -7.94 -15.13 2.31
N GLY A 118 -8.29 -15.74 3.45
CA GLY A 118 -8.13 -15.14 4.77
C GLY A 118 -6.68 -14.80 5.10
N SER A 119 -5.75 -15.73 4.85
CA SER A 119 -4.31 -15.48 5.04
C SER A 119 -3.81 -14.31 4.20
N LYS A 120 -4.24 -14.23 2.94
CA LYS A 120 -3.85 -13.14 2.02
C LYS A 120 -4.42 -11.80 2.49
N TYR A 121 -5.68 -11.76 2.91
CA TYR A 121 -6.30 -10.55 3.44
C TYR A 121 -5.59 -10.05 4.70
N PHE A 122 -5.22 -10.95 5.58
CA PHE A 122 -4.49 -10.61 6.80
C PHE A 122 -3.12 -9.97 6.50
N LEU A 123 -2.35 -10.55 5.57
CA LEU A 123 -1.03 -10.03 5.19
C LEU A 123 -1.12 -8.63 4.56
N ILE A 124 -2.06 -8.45 3.62
CA ILE A 124 -2.28 -7.16 2.97
C ILE A 124 -2.78 -6.13 3.99
N PHE A 125 -3.67 -6.52 4.89
CA PHE A 125 -4.15 -5.67 5.98
C PHE A 125 -2.99 -5.16 6.85
N LEU A 126 -2.10 -6.05 7.30
CA LEU A 126 -0.94 -5.68 8.12
C LEU A 126 -0.01 -4.70 7.39
N ALA A 127 0.29 -4.97 6.11
CA ALA A 127 1.12 -4.10 5.29
C ALA A 127 0.57 -2.68 5.19
N CYS A 128 -0.75 -2.55 5.05
CA CYS A 128 -1.43 -1.27 4.94
C CYS A 128 -1.59 -0.58 6.28
N PHE A 129 -2.06 -1.30 7.29
CA PHE A 129 -2.41 -0.75 8.60
C PHE A 129 -1.26 -0.01 9.26
N PHE A 130 -0.09 -0.64 9.42
CA PHE A 130 1.05 -0.01 10.07
C PHE A 130 1.58 1.21 9.31
N THR A 131 1.61 1.13 7.98
CA THR A 131 2.07 2.24 7.14
C THR A 131 1.15 3.44 7.28
N ILE A 132 -0.16 3.25 7.19
CA ILE A 132 -1.15 4.33 7.27
C ILE A 132 -1.26 4.89 8.68
N ALA A 133 -1.23 4.04 9.70
CA ALA A 133 -1.29 4.47 11.09
C ALA A 133 -0.13 5.42 11.43
N LEU A 134 1.09 5.05 11.04
CA LEU A 134 2.26 5.87 11.34
C LEU A 134 2.33 7.15 10.51
N THR A 135 1.98 7.11 9.22
CA THR A 135 1.96 8.34 8.40
C THR A 135 0.89 9.30 8.87
N THR A 136 -0.27 8.81 9.30
CA THR A 136 -1.33 9.62 9.90
C THR A 136 -0.89 10.21 11.25
N TYR A 137 -0.27 9.41 12.11
CA TYR A 137 0.32 9.86 13.37
C TYR A 137 1.32 11.00 13.16
N ASN A 138 2.25 10.83 12.20
CA ASN A 138 3.21 11.88 11.85
C ASN A 138 2.52 13.14 11.32
N GLY A 139 1.42 13.01 10.60
CA GLY A 139 0.60 14.11 10.14
C GLY A 139 -0.01 14.92 11.28
N VAL A 140 -0.51 14.26 12.32
CA VAL A 140 -1.03 14.94 13.53
C VAL A 140 0.10 15.68 14.25
N HIS A 141 1.29 15.11 14.34
CA HIS A 141 2.45 15.73 14.98
C HIS A 141 3.16 16.80 14.13
N SER A 142 2.83 16.90 12.83
CA SER A 142 3.39 17.95 11.96
C SER A 142 2.76 19.33 12.14
N VAL A 143 1.72 19.41 12.96
CA VAL A 143 1.04 20.68 13.26
C VAL A 143 1.97 21.59 14.05
N ASP A 144 2.12 22.83 13.58
CA ASP A 144 2.93 23.82 14.30
C ASP A 144 2.31 24.17 15.64
N GLU A 145 3.06 23.91 16.72
CA GLU A 145 2.64 24.24 18.08
C GLU A 145 2.31 25.74 18.25
N THR A 146 2.95 26.60 17.46
CA THR A 146 2.70 28.05 17.53
C THR A 146 1.27 28.36 17.10
N LEU A 147 0.77 27.69 16.05
CA LEU A 147 -0.62 27.82 15.61
C LEU A 147 -1.60 27.33 16.68
N VAL A 148 -1.30 26.19 17.30
CA VAL A 148 -2.15 25.64 18.37
C VAL A 148 -2.19 26.59 19.60
N ARG A 149 -1.04 27.13 19.99
CA ARG A 149 -0.94 28.09 21.09
C ARG A 149 -1.68 29.40 20.80
N ALA A 150 -1.51 29.95 19.59
CA ALA A 150 -2.21 31.18 19.17
C ALA A 150 -3.73 30.98 19.16
N ALA A 151 -4.22 29.86 18.63
CA ALA A 151 -5.65 29.57 18.64
C ALA A 151 -6.22 29.39 20.05
N ARG A 152 -5.46 28.79 20.99
CA ARG A 152 -5.86 28.70 22.40
C ARG A 152 -5.93 30.07 23.07
N MET A 153 -5.00 30.99 22.77
CA MET A 153 -5.07 32.39 23.27
C MET A 153 -6.32 33.12 22.79
N LEU A 154 -6.83 32.77 21.60
CA LEU A 154 -8.07 33.29 21.04
C LEU A 154 -9.33 32.57 21.58
N GLY A 155 -9.18 31.65 22.55
CA GLY A 155 -10.29 30.95 23.20
C GLY A 155 -10.79 29.70 22.45
N ALA A 156 -10.04 29.18 21.48
CA ALA A 156 -10.42 27.95 20.78
C ALA A 156 -10.43 26.74 21.72
N LYS A 157 -11.52 25.96 21.66
CA LYS A 157 -11.68 24.71 22.42
C LYS A 157 -10.92 23.56 21.69
N ASP A 158 -10.55 22.51 22.43
CA ASP A 158 -9.82 21.35 21.86
C ASP A 158 -10.52 20.73 20.66
N ASN A 159 -11.84 20.66 20.64
CA ASN A 159 -12.60 20.16 19.50
C ASN A 159 -12.47 21.05 18.26
N GLN A 160 -12.41 22.37 18.44
CA GLN A 160 -12.18 23.33 17.35
C GLN A 160 -10.74 23.25 16.84
N LEU A 161 -9.78 23.10 17.74
CA LEU A 161 -8.37 22.89 17.36
C LEU A 161 -8.22 21.62 16.52
N PHE A 162 -8.83 20.53 16.96
CA PHE A 162 -8.78 19.26 16.25
C PHE A 162 -9.40 19.35 14.85
N THR A 163 -10.63 19.86 14.73
CA THR A 163 -11.36 19.87 13.46
C THR A 163 -10.87 20.94 12.47
N SER A 164 -10.41 22.11 12.97
CA SER A 164 -10.07 23.24 12.12
C SER A 164 -8.57 23.37 11.82
N ILE A 165 -7.70 22.77 12.65
CA ILE A 165 -6.25 22.87 12.48
C ILE A 165 -5.65 21.49 12.25
N VAL A 166 -5.82 20.57 13.20
CA VAL A 166 -5.12 19.29 13.20
C VAL A 166 -5.59 18.40 12.04
N LEU A 167 -6.89 18.20 11.92
CA LEU A 167 -7.45 17.30 10.90
C LEU A 167 -7.13 17.77 9.48
N PRO A 168 -7.33 19.05 9.10
CA PRO A 168 -6.97 19.52 7.76
C PRO A 168 -5.48 19.43 7.46
N THR A 169 -4.61 19.69 8.44
CA THR A 169 -3.15 19.56 8.27
C THR A 169 -2.74 18.10 8.12
N THR A 170 -3.47 17.16 8.74
CA THR A 170 -3.18 15.71 8.65
C THR A 170 -3.61 15.09 7.33
N VAL A 171 -4.62 15.65 6.65
CA VAL A 171 -5.18 15.08 5.41
C VAL A 171 -4.13 14.77 4.33
N PRO A 172 -3.17 15.64 3.99
CA PRO A 172 -2.12 15.33 3.03
C PRO A 172 -1.27 14.10 3.42
N TYR A 173 -1.00 13.94 4.73
CA TYR A 173 -0.26 12.79 5.27
C TYR A 173 -1.06 11.50 5.18
N ILE A 174 -2.39 11.57 5.42
CA ILE A 174 -3.30 10.42 5.21
C ILE A 174 -3.23 9.98 3.74
N PHE A 175 -3.36 10.90 2.78
CA PHE A 175 -3.27 10.57 1.37
C PHE A 175 -1.92 9.98 0.98
N SER A 176 -0.82 10.56 1.48
CA SER A 176 0.53 10.02 1.29
C SER A 176 0.65 8.61 1.84
N GLY A 177 0.14 8.37 3.05
CA GLY A 177 0.11 7.04 3.67
C GLY A 177 -0.69 6.02 2.87
N LEU A 178 -1.87 6.39 2.39
CA LEU A 178 -2.70 5.56 1.53
C LEU A 178 -1.97 5.20 0.22
N GLN A 179 -1.30 6.16 -0.39
CA GLN A 179 -0.54 5.93 -1.63
C GLN A 179 0.62 4.96 -1.42
N VAL A 180 1.42 5.14 -0.37
CA VAL A 180 2.54 4.24 -0.03
C VAL A 180 2.02 2.84 0.33
N ALA A 181 0.94 2.76 1.12
CA ALA A 181 0.33 1.50 1.52
C ALA A 181 -0.23 0.72 0.32
N LEU A 182 -0.79 1.40 -0.70
CA LEU A 182 -1.26 0.73 -1.91
C LEU A 182 -0.11 0.02 -2.65
N GLY A 183 1.05 0.67 -2.74
CA GLY A 183 2.26 0.06 -3.30
C GLY A 183 2.72 -1.17 -2.50
N SER A 184 2.73 -1.07 -1.18
CA SER A 184 3.08 -2.19 -0.28
C SER A 184 2.08 -3.35 -0.37
N ALA A 185 0.79 -3.03 -0.45
CA ALA A 185 -0.29 -4.00 -0.61
C ALA A 185 -0.19 -4.80 -1.91
N TRP A 186 0.23 -4.13 -2.99
CA TRP A 186 0.43 -4.79 -4.28
C TRP A 186 1.66 -5.71 -4.29
N ALA A 187 2.70 -5.35 -3.52
CA ALA A 187 3.93 -6.13 -3.42
C ALA A 187 3.83 -7.35 -2.47
N THR A 188 2.76 -7.44 -1.66
CA THR A 188 2.53 -8.51 -0.68
C THR A 188 1.74 -9.66 -1.28
#